data_9f75d78f54af883a4cbb53740b971543
#
_entry.id   9f75d78f54af883a4cbb53740b971543
#
_cell.length_a   1.000
_cell.length_b   1.000
_cell.length_c   1.000
_cell.angle_alpha   90.00
_cell.angle_beta   90.00
_cell.angle_gamma   90.00
#
_symmetry.space_group_name_H-M   'P 1'
#
loop_
_entity.id
_entity.type
_entity.pdbx_description
1 polymer ?
#
loop_
_entity_poly.entity_id
_entity_poly.type
_entity_poly.pdbx_seq_one_letter_code
_entity_poly.pdbx_strand_id
1 'polypeptide(L)'
;MPQYSNQTNLPTAIAVWLAHDTYDRAEAGLSATSLLKPVRQVILSQRIPEGEGVTDVSSLIKSRIGTAIHDAIERAWISDRLATTLKSLGASDKTVSRVKINPETIEGPCYPIYLELRSSKDVLGVKVTGKFDFIDNGKLTDFKTTSTFAYTSGNKDEDYIMQGSIYRWLNPDIITDEFMEICFIFTDWQKNRYMSDPRNYPSSQIISRSFKLHSAAFVQSYVEERVRTLTRLQDVPEKDLPLCTDKELWRKPDTFKYYKNPQKQTKSTANFDNLSDANRRFLDDGAVGLVKTVKGGVSACLYCSAFTVCTQKDKFIESGELKI
;
A
#
# COMPACT_ATOMS: atom_id res chain seq x y z
N MET A 1 -10.29 -22.42 -6.88
CA MET A 1 -8.91 -22.10 -6.46
C MET A 1 -8.32 -21.11 -7.48
N PRO A 2 -7.53 -20.13 -7.06
CA PRO A 2 -6.85 -19.25 -8.02
C PRO A 2 -5.98 -20.09 -8.98
N GLN A 3 -5.97 -19.71 -10.25
CA GLN A 3 -5.10 -20.33 -11.24
C GLN A 3 -3.82 -19.52 -11.36
N TYR A 4 -2.68 -20.21 -11.41
CA TYR A 4 -1.36 -19.59 -11.51
C TYR A 4 -0.67 -20.02 -12.81
N SER A 5 0.09 -19.09 -13.41
CA SER A 5 1.04 -19.37 -14.48
C SER A 5 2.47 -19.08 -14.01
N ASN A 6 3.44 -19.64 -14.70
CA ASN A 6 4.86 -19.38 -14.51
C ASN A 6 5.50 -19.05 -15.88
N GLN A 7 5.05 -17.97 -16.49
CA GLN A 7 5.50 -17.55 -17.84
C GLN A 7 6.97 -17.16 -17.87
N THR A 8 7.50 -16.72 -16.75
CA THR A 8 8.92 -16.32 -16.59
C THR A 8 9.85 -17.50 -16.29
N ASN A 9 9.32 -18.74 -16.28
CA ASN A 9 10.06 -19.97 -15.98
C ASN A 9 10.90 -19.90 -14.68
N LEU A 10 10.28 -19.34 -13.61
CA LEU A 10 10.93 -19.37 -12.29
C LEU A 10 11.16 -20.82 -11.83
N PRO A 11 12.26 -21.08 -11.08
CA PRO A 11 12.50 -22.40 -10.50
C PRO A 11 11.28 -22.88 -9.70
N THR A 12 10.96 -24.17 -9.81
CA THR A 12 9.76 -24.78 -9.20
C THR A 12 9.63 -24.45 -7.70
N ALA A 13 10.72 -24.49 -6.96
CA ALA A 13 10.71 -24.16 -5.53
C ALA A 13 10.23 -22.73 -5.27
N ILE A 14 10.63 -21.76 -6.11
CA ILE A 14 10.21 -20.36 -6.02
C ILE A 14 8.77 -20.21 -6.47
N ALA A 15 8.38 -20.85 -7.58
CA ALA A 15 7.01 -20.79 -8.10
C ALA A 15 6.01 -21.35 -7.07
N VAL A 16 6.34 -22.45 -6.40
CA VAL A 16 5.53 -23.04 -5.32
C VAL A 16 5.40 -22.07 -4.15
N TRP A 17 6.51 -21.49 -3.68
CA TRP A 17 6.46 -20.49 -2.60
C TRP A 17 5.60 -19.26 -2.96
N LEU A 18 5.74 -18.75 -4.17
CA LEU A 18 4.97 -17.60 -4.63
C LEU A 18 3.47 -17.91 -4.76
N ALA A 19 3.12 -19.11 -5.26
CA ALA A 19 1.72 -19.54 -5.40
C ALA A 19 1.08 -19.93 -4.05
N HIS A 20 1.89 -20.25 -3.04
CA HIS A 20 1.39 -20.67 -1.72
C HIS A 20 0.87 -19.45 -0.96
N ASP A 21 -0.45 -19.38 -0.80
CA ASP A 21 -1.14 -18.29 -0.09
C ASP A 21 -1.59 -18.74 1.28
N THR A 22 -0.84 -18.38 2.31
CA THR A 22 -1.17 -18.63 3.72
C THR A 22 -1.94 -17.48 4.36
N TYR A 23 -2.25 -16.42 3.57
CA TYR A 23 -2.88 -15.24 4.13
C TYR A 23 -4.30 -15.56 4.62
N ASP A 24 -4.52 -15.40 5.93
CA ASP A 24 -5.80 -15.51 6.57
C ASP A 24 -6.73 -14.38 6.09
N ARG A 25 -7.66 -14.71 5.19
CA ARG A 25 -8.68 -13.78 4.69
C ARG A 25 -9.93 -13.86 5.56
N ALA A 26 -10.46 -12.72 5.94
CA ALA A 26 -11.77 -12.68 6.57
C ALA A 26 -12.82 -13.32 5.63
N GLU A 27 -13.64 -14.22 6.15
CA GLU A 27 -14.65 -14.96 5.36
C GLU A 27 -15.66 -14.04 4.67
N ALA A 28 -16.00 -12.91 5.28
CA ALA A 28 -16.90 -11.91 4.71
C ALA A 28 -16.64 -10.53 5.29
N GLY A 29 -16.97 -9.47 4.53
CA GLY A 29 -16.91 -8.08 4.98
C GLY A 29 -15.85 -7.24 4.29
N LEU A 30 -15.60 -6.06 4.84
CA LEU A 30 -14.63 -5.09 4.34
C LEU A 30 -13.42 -5.05 5.27
N SER A 31 -12.22 -5.26 4.74
CA SER A 31 -11.00 -5.09 5.51
C SER A 31 -10.60 -3.61 5.60
N ALA A 32 -9.83 -3.25 6.63
CA ALA A 32 -9.22 -1.92 6.76
C ALA A 32 -8.53 -1.48 5.45
N THR A 33 -7.76 -2.37 4.84
CA THR A 33 -7.09 -2.08 3.55
C THR A 33 -8.06 -1.94 2.39
N SER A 34 -9.19 -2.66 2.38
CA SER A 34 -10.23 -2.53 1.34
C SER A 34 -10.95 -1.19 1.43
N LEU A 35 -11.16 -0.67 2.64
CA LEU A 35 -11.76 0.65 2.84
C LEU A 35 -10.91 1.80 2.26
N LEU A 36 -9.60 1.61 2.10
CA LEU A 36 -8.67 2.59 1.54
C LEU A 36 -8.57 2.54 0.00
N LYS A 37 -9.05 1.45 -0.61
CA LYS A 37 -8.98 1.28 -2.07
C LYS A 37 -10.04 2.13 -2.78
N PRO A 38 -9.83 2.51 -4.06
CA PRO A 38 -10.84 3.17 -4.88
C PRO A 38 -12.17 2.39 -4.87
N VAL A 39 -13.29 3.11 -4.77
CA VAL A 39 -14.64 2.50 -4.75
C VAL A 39 -14.83 1.60 -5.96
N ARG A 40 -14.46 2.10 -7.16
CA ARG A 40 -14.55 1.35 -8.42
C ARG A 40 -13.77 0.04 -8.34
N GLN A 41 -12.56 0.05 -7.77
CA GLN A 41 -11.75 -1.15 -7.60
C GLN A 41 -12.44 -2.16 -6.67
N VAL A 42 -12.95 -1.72 -5.52
CA VAL A 42 -13.60 -2.60 -4.54
C VAL A 42 -14.81 -3.28 -5.16
N ILE A 43 -15.70 -2.50 -5.77
CA ILE A 43 -16.93 -3.01 -6.38
C ILE A 43 -16.64 -3.98 -7.53
N LEU A 44 -15.77 -3.58 -8.46
CA LEU A 44 -15.49 -4.40 -9.64
C LEU A 44 -14.73 -5.69 -9.31
N SER A 45 -13.81 -5.65 -8.34
CA SER A 45 -13.10 -6.89 -7.94
C SER A 45 -14.01 -7.94 -7.31
N GLN A 46 -15.11 -7.53 -6.68
CA GLN A 46 -16.12 -8.46 -6.15
C GLN A 46 -16.98 -9.12 -7.24
N ARG A 47 -17.01 -8.53 -8.44
CA ARG A 47 -17.79 -9.03 -9.59
C ARG A 47 -17.01 -9.99 -10.47
N ILE A 48 -15.73 -10.21 -10.20
CA ILE A 48 -14.94 -11.19 -10.93
C ILE A 48 -15.34 -12.58 -10.43
N PRO A 49 -15.82 -13.48 -11.30
CA PRO A 49 -16.18 -14.82 -10.91
C PRO A 49 -15.01 -15.58 -10.27
N GLU A 50 -15.31 -16.38 -9.26
CA GLU A 50 -14.29 -17.24 -8.65
C GLU A 50 -13.66 -18.18 -9.71
N GLY A 51 -12.33 -18.19 -9.78
CA GLY A 51 -11.57 -19.02 -10.70
C GLY A 51 -11.37 -18.41 -12.08
N GLU A 52 -11.93 -17.25 -12.37
CA GLU A 52 -11.57 -16.49 -13.56
C GLU A 52 -10.32 -15.63 -13.33
N GLY A 53 -9.38 -15.78 -14.24
CA GLY A 53 -8.10 -15.08 -14.22
C GLY A 53 -6.94 -15.98 -13.80
N VAL A 54 -5.88 -15.94 -14.62
CA VAL A 54 -4.61 -16.60 -14.33
C VAL A 54 -3.65 -15.54 -13.81
N THR A 55 -3.12 -15.74 -12.63
CA THR A 55 -2.10 -14.85 -12.04
C THR A 55 -0.73 -15.42 -12.30
N ASP A 56 0.15 -14.66 -12.97
CA ASP A 56 1.54 -15.09 -13.09
C ASP A 56 2.25 -14.95 -11.74
N VAL A 57 2.94 -16.01 -11.33
CA VAL A 57 3.60 -16.05 -10.02
C VAL A 57 4.65 -14.96 -9.85
N SER A 58 5.26 -14.48 -10.94
CA SER A 58 6.24 -13.39 -10.87
C SER A 58 5.65 -12.07 -10.38
N SER A 59 4.36 -11.84 -10.60
CA SER A 59 3.65 -10.65 -10.10
C SER A 59 3.50 -10.63 -8.58
N LEU A 60 3.63 -11.79 -7.93
CA LEU A 60 3.45 -11.96 -6.48
C LEU A 60 4.74 -11.74 -5.67
N ILE A 61 5.90 -11.61 -6.31
CA ILE A 61 7.21 -11.54 -5.64
C ILE A 61 7.22 -10.50 -4.50
N LYS A 62 6.78 -9.26 -4.79
CA LYS A 62 6.83 -8.17 -3.80
C LYS A 62 5.92 -8.45 -2.59
N SER A 63 4.72 -8.94 -2.82
CA SER A 63 3.77 -9.25 -1.74
C SER A 63 4.26 -10.43 -0.90
N ARG A 64 4.80 -11.48 -1.54
CA ARG A 64 5.32 -12.65 -0.82
C ARG A 64 6.58 -12.37 0.00
N ILE A 65 7.45 -11.49 -0.48
CA ILE A 65 8.60 -11.02 0.33
C ILE A 65 8.08 -10.28 1.58
N GLY A 66 7.07 -9.42 1.43
CA GLY A 66 6.44 -8.76 2.57
C GLY A 66 5.88 -9.76 3.57
N THR A 67 5.04 -10.69 3.12
CA THR A 67 4.46 -11.75 3.97
C THR A 67 5.56 -12.56 4.67
N ALA A 68 6.60 -12.97 3.96
CA ALA A 68 7.70 -13.77 4.55
C ALA A 68 8.43 -13.02 5.68
N ILE A 69 8.56 -11.70 5.58
CA ILE A 69 9.17 -10.87 6.64
C ILE A 69 8.24 -10.80 7.85
N HIS A 70 6.94 -10.55 7.65
CA HIS A 70 5.94 -10.54 8.73
C HIS A 70 5.93 -11.90 9.46
N ASP A 71 5.84 -13.01 8.72
CA ASP A 71 5.88 -14.36 9.28
C ASP A 71 7.19 -14.64 10.08
N ALA A 72 8.31 -14.10 9.61
CA ALA A 72 9.59 -14.27 10.29
C ALA A 72 9.65 -13.47 11.59
N ILE A 73 9.12 -12.25 11.61
CA ILE A 73 9.01 -11.43 12.82
C ILE A 73 8.07 -12.11 13.81
N GLU A 74 6.89 -12.53 13.40
CA GLU A 74 5.92 -13.22 14.25
C GLU A 74 6.56 -14.47 14.87
N ARG A 75 7.16 -15.35 14.05
CA ARG A 75 7.83 -16.56 14.55
C ARG A 75 8.93 -16.27 15.57
N ALA A 76 9.67 -15.16 15.43
CA ALA A 76 10.69 -14.80 16.40
C ALA A 76 10.09 -14.45 17.77
N TRP A 77 8.94 -13.76 17.77
CA TRP A 77 8.24 -13.34 18.99
C TRP A 77 7.48 -14.46 19.71
N ILE A 78 6.99 -15.47 18.98
CA ILE A 78 6.30 -16.64 19.60
C ILE A 78 7.25 -17.81 19.89
N SER A 79 8.56 -17.65 19.60
CA SER A 79 9.57 -18.66 19.79
C SER A 79 9.81 -18.94 21.28
N ASP A 80 10.11 -20.20 21.61
CA ASP A 80 10.63 -20.63 22.91
C ASP A 80 11.96 -19.95 23.29
N ARG A 81 12.68 -19.40 22.31
CA ARG A 81 13.93 -18.66 22.49
C ARG A 81 13.73 -17.17 22.78
N LEU A 82 12.52 -16.64 22.77
CA LEU A 82 12.25 -15.21 22.95
C LEU A 82 12.93 -14.65 24.19
N ALA A 83 12.80 -15.32 25.35
CA ALA A 83 13.39 -14.87 26.60
C ALA A 83 14.91 -14.73 26.50
N THR A 84 15.59 -15.71 25.91
CA THR A 84 17.04 -15.68 25.68
C THR A 84 17.44 -14.56 24.71
N THR A 85 16.66 -14.39 23.64
CA THR A 85 16.91 -13.36 22.65
C THR A 85 16.75 -11.95 23.27
N LEU A 86 15.70 -11.70 24.03
CA LEU A 86 15.49 -10.41 24.71
C LEU A 86 16.64 -10.10 25.68
N LYS A 87 17.12 -11.10 26.45
CA LYS A 87 18.28 -10.92 27.34
C LYS A 87 19.55 -10.59 26.55
N SER A 88 19.78 -11.24 25.40
CA SER A 88 20.94 -10.94 24.56
C SER A 88 20.90 -9.52 23.95
N LEU A 89 19.70 -8.94 23.84
CA LEU A 89 19.47 -7.56 23.45
C LEU A 89 19.53 -6.57 24.62
N GLY A 90 19.86 -7.04 25.84
CA GLY A 90 20.03 -6.21 27.03
C GLY A 90 18.79 -6.07 27.91
N ALA A 91 17.71 -6.80 27.63
CA ALA A 91 16.55 -6.79 28.51
C ALA A 91 16.83 -7.45 29.85
N SER A 92 16.39 -6.81 30.96
CA SER A 92 16.53 -7.37 32.30
C SER A 92 15.63 -8.58 32.53
N ASP A 93 16.00 -9.48 33.47
CA ASP A 93 15.14 -10.59 33.87
C ASP A 93 13.74 -10.13 34.30
N LYS A 94 13.66 -9.01 34.98
CA LYS A 94 12.39 -8.36 35.37
C LYS A 94 11.56 -7.95 34.16
N THR A 95 12.17 -7.42 33.12
CA THR A 95 11.48 -7.06 31.88
C THR A 95 10.98 -8.31 31.17
N VAL A 96 11.86 -9.27 30.95
CA VAL A 96 11.55 -10.54 30.26
C VAL A 96 10.40 -11.29 30.95
N SER A 97 10.38 -11.37 32.29
CA SER A 97 9.32 -12.06 33.04
C SER A 97 7.93 -11.40 32.90
N ARG A 98 7.88 -10.11 32.52
CA ARG A 98 6.65 -9.35 32.33
C ARG A 98 6.11 -9.41 30.91
N VAL A 99 6.93 -9.75 29.93
CA VAL A 99 6.48 -9.86 28.54
C VAL A 99 5.43 -10.97 28.43
N LYS A 100 4.28 -10.61 27.88
CA LYS A 100 3.17 -11.52 27.61
C LYS A 100 2.75 -11.36 26.16
N ILE A 101 2.77 -12.46 25.40
CA ILE A 101 2.38 -12.49 24.01
C ILE A 101 0.89 -12.80 23.91
N ASN A 102 0.14 -11.95 23.21
CA ASN A 102 -1.31 -12.05 22.98
C ASN A 102 -2.09 -12.39 24.27
N PRO A 103 -1.89 -11.64 25.38
CA PRO A 103 -2.63 -11.95 26.59
C PRO A 103 -4.12 -11.65 26.41
N GLU A 104 -4.98 -12.57 26.80
CA GLU A 104 -6.44 -12.39 26.81
C GLU A 104 -6.86 -11.38 27.92
N THR A 105 -6.17 -11.43 29.04
CA THR A 105 -6.38 -10.51 30.17
C THR A 105 -5.03 -10.00 30.69
N ILE A 106 -5.01 -8.76 31.15
CA ILE A 106 -3.85 -8.16 31.77
C ILE A 106 -4.02 -8.22 33.28
N GLU A 107 -3.27 -9.12 33.92
CA GLU A 107 -3.24 -9.28 35.37
C GLU A 107 -1.87 -8.88 35.94
N GLY A 108 -1.87 -7.89 36.85
CA GLY A 108 -0.66 -7.40 37.50
C GLY A 108 0.31 -6.67 36.58
N PRO A 109 1.60 -6.54 36.97
CA PRO A 109 2.61 -5.86 36.18
C PRO A 109 2.96 -6.65 34.91
N CYS A 110 2.31 -6.37 33.81
CA CYS A 110 2.46 -7.01 32.51
C CYS A 110 3.08 -6.03 31.49
N TYR A 111 3.82 -6.57 30.53
CA TYR A 111 4.29 -5.88 29.33
C TYR A 111 3.65 -6.59 28.11
N PRO A 112 2.45 -6.16 27.73
CA PRO A 112 1.69 -6.87 26.71
C PRO A 112 2.23 -6.57 25.32
N ILE A 113 2.42 -7.64 24.56
CA ILE A 113 2.76 -7.63 23.14
C ILE A 113 1.63 -8.35 22.39
N TYR A 114 1.07 -7.70 21.39
CA TYR A 114 0.07 -8.33 20.53
C TYR A 114 0.58 -8.43 19.10
N LEU A 115 0.39 -9.59 18.49
CA LEU A 115 0.90 -9.96 17.17
C LEU A 115 -0.23 -10.50 16.31
N GLU A 116 -0.35 -9.97 15.09
CA GLU A 116 -1.15 -10.55 14.01
C GLU A 116 -2.61 -10.86 14.40
N LEU A 117 -3.19 -10.12 15.36
CA LEU A 117 -4.56 -10.33 15.79
C LEU A 117 -5.56 -9.64 14.86
N ARG A 118 -6.62 -10.37 14.54
CA ARG A 118 -7.74 -9.88 13.77
C ARG A 118 -8.88 -9.42 14.69
N SER A 119 -9.38 -8.22 14.44
CA SER A 119 -10.54 -7.65 15.11
C SER A 119 -11.61 -7.26 14.11
N SER A 120 -12.84 -7.16 14.56
CA SER A 120 -13.96 -6.74 13.72
C SER A 120 -14.99 -5.92 14.49
N LYS A 121 -15.69 -5.04 13.77
CA LYS A 121 -16.90 -4.34 14.23
C LYS A 121 -17.95 -4.42 13.13
N ASP A 122 -19.22 -4.51 13.55
CA ASP A 122 -20.35 -4.35 12.64
C ASP A 122 -20.64 -2.85 12.44
N VAL A 123 -20.72 -2.44 11.18
CA VAL A 123 -20.99 -1.07 10.78
C VAL A 123 -22.10 -1.09 9.74
N LEU A 124 -23.28 -0.61 10.10
CA LEU A 124 -24.45 -0.57 9.22
C LEU A 124 -24.80 -1.95 8.60
N GLY A 125 -24.62 -3.04 9.37
CA GLY A 125 -24.86 -4.42 8.92
C GLY A 125 -23.73 -5.02 8.09
N VAL A 126 -22.60 -4.33 7.95
CA VAL A 126 -21.41 -4.84 7.24
C VAL A 126 -20.28 -5.05 8.25
N LYS A 127 -19.69 -6.26 8.25
CA LYS A 127 -18.52 -6.56 9.08
C LYS A 127 -17.29 -5.84 8.55
N VAL A 128 -16.73 -4.94 9.35
CA VAL A 128 -15.44 -4.27 9.09
C VAL A 128 -14.35 -4.98 9.90
N THR A 129 -13.28 -5.40 9.24
CA THR A 129 -12.21 -6.19 9.86
C THR A 129 -10.85 -5.51 9.70
N GLY A 130 -9.96 -5.75 10.66
CA GLY A 130 -8.57 -5.33 10.60
C GLY A 130 -7.67 -6.35 11.28
N LYS A 131 -6.52 -6.62 10.68
CA LYS A 131 -5.47 -7.43 11.25
C LYS A 131 -4.23 -6.55 11.31
N PHE A 132 -3.79 -6.21 12.51
CA PHE A 132 -2.59 -5.41 12.72
C PHE A 132 -1.37 -6.30 12.86
N ASP A 133 -0.18 -5.75 12.60
CA ASP A 133 1.07 -6.52 12.64
C ASP A 133 1.58 -6.69 14.06
N PHE A 134 1.76 -5.57 14.80
CA PHE A 134 2.45 -5.58 16.08
C PHE A 134 1.99 -4.44 16.99
N ILE A 135 1.73 -4.75 18.26
CA ILE A 135 1.49 -3.75 19.30
C ILE A 135 2.45 -4.00 20.46
N ASP A 136 3.19 -2.98 20.81
CA ASP A 136 4.13 -2.96 21.93
C ASP A 136 3.60 -2.02 23.02
N ASN A 137 3.11 -2.59 24.09
CA ASN A 137 2.62 -1.83 25.28
C ASN A 137 1.72 -0.64 24.90
N GLY A 138 0.74 -0.87 24.03
CA GLY A 138 -0.23 0.14 23.59
C GLY A 138 0.14 0.88 22.31
N LYS A 139 1.37 0.76 21.81
CA LYS A 139 1.85 1.43 20.60
C LYS A 139 1.82 0.49 19.40
N LEU A 140 1.10 0.90 18.37
CA LEU A 140 1.01 0.17 17.10
C LEU A 140 2.28 0.35 16.27
N THR A 141 2.84 -0.74 15.79
CA THR A 141 3.89 -0.76 14.75
C THR A 141 3.40 -1.60 13.56
N ASP A 142 3.54 -1.04 12.36
CA ASP A 142 3.19 -1.71 11.11
C ASP A 142 4.45 -1.82 10.24
N PHE A 143 4.72 -3.02 9.72
CA PHE A 143 5.93 -3.30 8.93
C PHE A 143 5.66 -3.10 7.44
N LYS A 144 6.47 -2.29 6.77
CA LYS A 144 6.33 -2.02 5.34
C LYS A 144 7.58 -2.38 4.56
N THR A 145 7.53 -3.51 3.86
CA THR A 145 8.57 -3.88 2.89
C THR A 145 8.37 -3.08 1.61
N THR A 146 9.26 -2.15 1.30
CA THR A 146 9.05 -1.17 0.24
C THR A 146 10.36 -0.68 -0.39
N SER A 147 10.27 0.22 -1.39
CA SER A 147 11.43 0.91 -1.96
C SER A 147 11.76 2.19 -1.21
N THR A 148 13.01 2.62 -1.30
CA THR A 148 13.47 3.92 -0.78
C THR A 148 12.69 5.08 -1.40
N PHE A 149 12.30 4.98 -2.68
CA PHE A 149 11.48 5.99 -3.35
C PHE A 149 10.09 6.15 -2.71
N ALA A 150 9.42 5.05 -2.38
CA ALA A 150 8.10 5.12 -1.75
C ALA A 150 8.14 5.82 -0.38
N TYR A 151 9.23 5.63 0.37
CA TYR A 151 9.48 6.32 1.62
C TYR A 151 9.74 7.83 1.44
N THR A 152 10.63 8.19 0.50
CA THR A 152 11.03 9.60 0.31
C THR A 152 9.93 10.43 -0.34
N SER A 153 9.06 9.81 -1.15
CA SER A 153 7.94 10.51 -1.79
C SER A 153 6.79 10.85 -0.81
N GLY A 154 6.64 10.09 0.30
CA GLY A 154 5.55 10.27 1.26
C GLY A 154 4.14 10.07 0.69
N ASN A 155 3.99 9.62 -0.54
CA ASN A 155 2.69 9.54 -1.23
C ASN A 155 1.69 8.56 -0.58
N LYS A 156 2.15 7.69 0.33
CA LYS A 156 1.33 6.72 1.05
C LYS A 156 1.12 7.03 2.53
N ASP A 157 1.69 8.13 3.01
CA ASP A 157 1.66 8.46 4.44
C ASP A 157 0.22 8.59 4.94
N GLU A 158 -0.68 9.23 4.17
CA GLU A 158 -2.11 9.34 4.53
C GLU A 158 -2.81 7.98 4.60
N ASP A 159 -2.50 7.05 3.68
CA ASP A 159 -3.06 5.70 3.67
C ASP A 159 -2.58 4.91 4.91
N TYR A 160 -1.31 5.05 5.29
CA TYR A 160 -0.76 4.42 6.49
C TYR A 160 -1.41 4.98 7.76
N ILE A 161 -1.54 6.31 7.88
CA ILE A 161 -2.21 6.96 9.01
C ILE A 161 -3.65 6.46 9.14
N MET A 162 -4.38 6.40 8.03
CA MET A 162 -5.77 5.94 8.06
C MET A 162 -5.86 4.44 8.40
N GLN A 163 -4.99 3.60 7.84
CA GLN A 163 -4.93 2.17 8.15
C GLN A 163 -4.71 1.95 9.65
N GLY A 164 -3.69 2.58 10.22
CA GLY A 164 -3.40 2.48 11.65
C GLY A 164 -4.51 3.06 12.53
N SER A 165 -5.16 4.15 12.07
CA SER A 165 -6.30 4.74 12.77
C SER A 165 -7.51 3.80 12.80
N ILE A 166 -7.76 3.06 11.71
CA ILE A 166 -8.80 2.01 11.67
C ILE A 166 -8.43 0.86 12.62
N TYR A 167 -7.16 0.46 12.69
CA TYR A 167 -6.73 -0.57 13.65
C TYR A 167 -6.95 -0.12 15.10
N ARG A 168 -6.61 1.12 15.46
CA ARG A 168 -6.89 1.69 16.78
C ARG A 168 -8.40 1.77 17.06
N TRP A 169 -9.19 2.20 16.10
CA TRP A 169 -10.65 2.26 16.22
C TRP A 169 -11.28 0.89 16.44
N LEU A 170 -10.74 -0.16 15.82
CA LEU A 170 -11.15 -1.56 16.06
C LEU A 170 -10.72 -2.07 17.43
N ASN A 171 -9.58 -1.60 17.96
CA ASN A 171 -8.90 -2.13 19.13
C ASN A 171 -8.53 -1.02 20.13
N PRO A 172 -9.49 -0.21 20.63
CA PRO A 172 -9.18 0.96 21.46
C PRO A 172 -8.55 0.61 22.83
N ASP A 173 -8.80 -0.63 23.31
CA ASP A 173 -8.32 -1.06 24.63
C ASP A 173 -6.85 -1.53 24.59
N ILE A 174 -6.34 -1.92 23.45
CA ILE A 174 -4.96 -2.42 23.28
C ILE A 174 -4.07 -1.49 22.46
N ILE A 175 -4.63 -0.61 21.61
CA ILE A 175 -3.89 0.47 20.92
C ILE A 175 -4.24 1.80 21.60
N THR A 176 -3.50 2.12 22.66
CA THR A 176 -3.79 3.27 23.53
C THR A 176 -2.97 4.50 23.17
N ASP A 177 -1.83 4.35 22.46
CA ASP A 177 -1.01 5.46 22.01
C ASP A 177 -1.74 6.26 20.91
N GLU A 178 -1.53 7.58 20.89
CA GLU A 178 -2.03 8.46 19.81
C GLU A 178 -1.13 8.42 18.56
N PHE A 179 0.04 7.82 18.66
CA PHE A 179 0.98 7.67 17.59
C PHE A 179 1.19 6.21 17.25
N MET A 180 1.40 5.93 15.97
CA MET A 180 1.88 4.67 15.48
C MET A 180 3.28 4.80 14.89
N GLU A 181 3.97 3.70 14.76
CA GLU A 181 5.20 3.62 13.97
C GLU A 181 4.98 2.80 12.70
N ILE A 182 5.51 3.32 11.60
CA ILE A 182 5.74 2.51 10.39
C ILE A 182 7.21 2.16 10.35
N CYS A 183 7.50 0.87 10.43
CA CYS A 183 8.85 0.34 10.27
C CYS A 183 9.09 -0.02 8.80
N PHE A 184 9.81 0.83 8.09
CA PHE A 184 10.15 0.65 6.68
C PHE A 184 11.36 -0.26 6.54
N ILE A 185 11.22 -1.34 5.76
CA ILE A 185 12.27 -2.30 5.41
C ILE A 185 12.50 -2.16 3.90
N PHE A 186 13.61 -1.54 3.52
CA PHE A 186 13.88 -1.23 2.12
C PHE A 186 14.50 -2.41 1.37
N THR A 187 13.91 -2.74 0.22
CA THR A 187 14.40 -3.79 -0.67
C THR A 187 15.49 -3.32 -1.64
N ASP A 188 15.66 -2.01 -1.79
CA ASP A 188 16.56 -1.37 -2.76
C ASP A 188 17.56 -0.39 -2.12
N TRP A 189 17.71 -0.41 -0.79
CA TRP A 189 18.63 0.46 -0.08
C TRP A 189 20.09 0.18 -0.45
N GLN A 190 20.87 1.26 -0.66
CA GLN A 190 22.28 1.17 -1.03
C GLN A 190 23.12 2.15 -0.20
N LYS A 191 24.12 1.63 0.49
CA LYS A 191 25.04 2.45 1.31
C LYS A 191 25.70 3.57 0.50
N ASN A 192 26.11 3.29 -0.73
CA ASN A 192 26.78 4.29 -1.59
C ASN A 192 25.85 5.45 -1.95
N ARG A 193 24.55 5.20 -2.15
CA ARG A 193 23.57 6.25 -2.39
C ARG A 193 23.38 7.12 -1.15
N TYR A 194 23.31 6.52 0.02
CA TYR A 194 23.26 7.28 1.26
C TYR A 194 24.51 8.16 1.43
N MET A 195 25.69 7.61 1.17
CA MET A 195 26.95 8.37 1.27
C MET A 195 27.01 9.56 0.30
N SER A 196 26.40 9.45 -0.88
CA SER A 196 26.36 10.54 -1.88
C SER A 196 25.24 11.55 -1.66
N ASP A 197 24.13 11.17 -1.05
CA ASP A 197 22.97 12.06 -0.79
C ASP A 197 22.31 11.77 0.58
N PRO A 198 22.99 12.05 1.69
CA PRO A 198 22.50 11.73 3.03
C PRO A 198 21.30 12.58 3.46
N ARG A 199 20.96 13.66 2.74
CA ARG A 199 19.80 14.51 3.07
C ARG A 199 18.50 13.98 2.49
N ASN A 200 18.55 13.35 1.31
CA ASN A 200 17.36 12.92 0.57
C ASN A 200 17.23 11.40 0.49
N TYR A 201 18.18 10.64 1.05
CA TYR A 201 18.17 9.20 1.01
C TYR A 201 18.16 8.60 2.44
N PRO A 202 17.43 7.50 2.68
CA PRO A 202 17.35 6.87 4.01
C PRO A 202 18.71 6.50 4.58
N SER A 203 18.94 6.79 5.85
CA SER A 203 20.23 6.57 6.53
C SER A 203 20.56 5.09 6.76
N SER A 204 19.58 4.21 6.77
CA SER A 204 19.75 2.76 6.93
C SER A 204 18.72 1.98 6.14
N GLN A 205 18.94 0.66 6.03
CA GLN A 205 18.03 -0.25 5.34
C GLN A 205 16.69 -0.42 6.09
N ILE A 206 16.67 -0.15 7.39
CA ILE A 206 15.46 -0.17 8.22
C ILE A 206 15.35 1.15 8.94
N ILE A 207 14.21 1.81 8.82
CA ILE A 207 13.92 3.09 9.49
C ILE A 207 12.48 3.07 9.98
N SER A 208 12.26 3.55 11.20
CA SER A 208 10.91 3.82 11.72
C SER A 208 10.56 5.30 11.54
N ARG A 209 9.29 5.56 11.23
CA ARG A 209 8.70 6.90 11.21
C ARG A 209 7.41 6.90 12.04
N SER A 210 7.28 7.87 12.92
CA SER A 210 6.10 8.04 13.75
C SER A 210 5.04 8.87 13.03
N PHE A 211 3.76 8.47 13.17
CA PHE A 211 2.61 9.16 12.62
C PHE A 211 1.53 9.32 13.69
N LYS A 212 0.92 10.50 13.74
CA LYS A 212 -0.23 10.74 14.61
C LYS A 212 -1.49 10.11 14.00
N LEU A 213 -2.20 9.33 14.80
CA LEU A 213 -3.45 8.69 14.42
C LEU A 213 -4.63 9.66 14.46
N HIS A 214 -5.61 9.45 13.59
CA HIS A 214 -6.88 10.18 13.62
C HIS A 214 -7.72 9.83 14.85
N SER A 215 -8.59 10.75 15.25
CA SER A 215 -9.53 10.49 16.35
C SER A 215 -10.54 9.38 16.00
N ALA A 216 -11.01 8.67 17.01
CA ALA A 216 -12.01 7.62 16.84
C ALA A 216 -13.30 8.12 16.15
N ALA A 217 -13.74 9.35 16.46
CA ALA A 217 -14.92 9.95 15.84
C ALA A 217 -14.71 10.21 14.34
N PHE A 218 -13.54 10.67 13.94
CA PHE A 218 -13.19 10.87 12.53
C PHE A 218 -13.18 9.52 11.78
N VAL A 219 -12.56 8.50 12.37
CA VAL A 219 -12.52 7.16 11.77
C VAL A 219 -13.91 6.54 11.66
N GLN A 220 -14.74 6.68 12.70
CA GLN A 220 -16.13 6.20 12.67
C GLN A 220 -16.88 6.81 11.48
N SER A 221 -16.84 8.12 11.33
CA SER A 221 -17.51 8.83 10.22
C SER A 221 -16.97 8.41 8.85
N TYR A 222 -15.65 8.26 8.72
CA TYR A 222 -15.01 7.79 7.49
C TYR A 222 -15.47 6.37 7.12
N VAL A 223 -15.42 5.44 8.08
CA VAL A 223 -15.79 4.03 7.84
C VAL A 223 -17.28 3.92 7.48
N GLU A 224 -18.16 4.62 8.21
CA GLU A 224 -19.60 4.64 7.89
C GLU A 224 -19.88 5.16 6.49
N GLU A 225 -19.25 6.26 6.08
CA GLU A 225 -19.44 6.83 4.74
C GLU A 225 -18.91 5.88 3.66
N ARG A 226 -17.78 5.22 3.90
CA ARG A 226 -17.24 4.20 2.99
C ARG A 226 -18.19 3.00 2.85
N VAL A 227 -18.72 2.50 3.97
CA VAL A 227 -19.68 1.39 3.96
C VAL A 227 -20.95 1.78 3.22
N ARG A 228 -21.56 2.95 3.53
CA ARG A 228 -22.75 3.45 2.82
C ARG A 228 -22.52 3.56 1.32
N THR A 229 -21.38 4.12 0.92
CA THR A 229 -21.03 4.30 -0.49
C THR A 229 -20.87 2.97 -1.20
N LEU A 230 -20.13 2.02 -0.62
CA LEU A 230 -19.93 0.70 -1.21
C LEU A 230 -21.23 -0.09 -1.31
N THR A 231 -22.06 -0.10 -0.26
CA THR A 231 -23.36 -0.76 -0.27
C THR A 231 -24.31 -0.18 -1.32
N ARG A 232 -24.39 1.16 -1.39
CA ARG A 232 -25.23 1.85 -2.39
C ARG A 232 -24.82 1.54 -3.83
N LEU A 233 -23.54 1.36 -4.09
CA LEU A 233 -22.98 1.19 -5.43
C LEU A 233 -22.78 -0.28 -5.82
N GLN A 234 -23.04 -1.23 -4.94
CA GLN A 234 -22.75 -2.64 -5.14
C GLN A 234 -23.34 -3.20 -6.44
N ASP A 235 -24.60 -2.84 -6.75
CA ASP A 235 -25.34 -3.34 -7.91
C ASP A 235 -25.41 -2.33 -9.07
N VAL A 236 -24.75 -1.17 -8.94
CA VAL A 236 -24.75 -0.14 -9.99
C VAL A 236 -23.94 -0.62 -11.19
N PRO A 237 -24.43 -0.50 -12.43
CA PRO A 237 -23.69 -0.88 -13.63
C PRO A 237 -22.32 -0.21 -13.69
N GLU A 238 -21.32 -0.91 -14.26
CA GLU A 238 -19.93 -0.45 -14.28
C GLU A 238 -19.77 0.95 -14.90
N LYS A 239 -20.53 1.27 -15.95
CA LYS A 239 -20.50 2.57 -16.64
C LYS A 239 -20.93 3.75 -15.74
N ASP A 240 -21.76 3.48 -14.72
CA ASP A 240 -22.31 4.46 -13.79
C ASP A 240 -21.55 4.53 -12.45
N LEU A 241 -20.55 3.65 -12.25
CA LEU A 241 -19.65 3.72 -11.11
C LEU A 241 -18.73 4.95 -11.21
N PRO A 242 -18.39 5.59 -10.07
CA PRO A 242 -17.44 6.69 -10.07
C PRO A 242 -16.11 6.25 -10.69
N LEU A 243 -15.52 7.11 -11.50
CA LEU A 243 -14.19 6.88 -12.07
C LEU A 243 -13.12 7.05 -10.97
N CYS A 244 -12.02 6.31 -11.10
CA CYS A 244 -10.85 6.56 -10.28
C CYS A 244 -10.29 7.94 -10.58
N THR A 245 -9.93 8.66 -9.52
CA THR A 245 -9.31 9.99 -9.57
C THR A 245 -7.85 9.90 -10.01
N ASP A 246 -7.25 11.02 -10.39
CA ASP A 246 -5.82 11.07 -10.77
C ASP A 246 -4.89 10.60 -9.64
N LYS A 247 -5.22 10.90 -8.37
CA LYS A 247 -4.50 10.39 -7.19
C LYS A 247 -4.58 8.86 -7.11
N GLU A 248 -5.78 8.30 -7.25
CA GLU A 248 -6.02 6.84 -7.22
C GLU A 248 -5.39 6.11 -8.42
N LEU A 249 -5.24 6.79 -9.55
CA LEU A 249 -4.59 6.27 -10.76
C LEU A 249 -3.07 6.36 -10.71
N TRP A 250 -2.49 7.01 -9.71
CA TRP A 250 -1.08 7.37 -9.62
C TRP A 250 -0.64 8.08 -10.90
N ARG A 251 -1.46 9.04 -11.35
CA ARG A 251 -1.21 9.80 -12.57
C ARG A 251 0.02 10.67 -12.38
N LYS A 252 0.94 10.59 -13.33
CA LYS A 252 2.08 11.50 -13.40
C LYS A 252 1.62 12.89 -13.87
N PRO A 253 2.33 13.97 -13.52
CA PRO A 253 2.07 15.29 -14.08
C PRO A 253 2.13 15.28 -15.61
N ASP A 254 1.35 16.17 -16.23
CA ASP A 254 1.42 16.41 -17.66
C ASP A 254 2.81 16.97 -18.04
N THR A 255 3.30 16.62 -19.22
CA THR A 255 4.55 17.15 -19.76
C THR A 255 4.25 17.98 -21.01
N PHE A 256 4.81 19.18 -21.09
CA PHE A 256 4.63 20.08 -22.22
C PHE A 256 5.87 20.02 -23.11
N LYS A 257 5.70 19.41 -24.29
CA LYS A 257 6.80 19.16 -25.23
C LYS A 257 6.83 20.22 -26.32
N TYR A 258 7.94 20.90 -26.45
CA TYR A 258 8.20 21.81 -27.55
C TYR A 258 8.95 21.11 -28.66
N TYR A 259 8.47 21.25 -29.90
CA TYR A 259 9.07 20.75 -31.12
C TYR A 259 9.36 21.94 -32.03
N LYS A 260 10.63 22.27 -32.27
CA LYS A 260 11.00 23.35 -33.19
C LYS A 260 10.62 23.02 -34.64
N ASN A 261 10.64 21.74 -35.01
CA ASN A 261 10.14 21.27 -36.29
C ASN A 261 8.84 20.46 -36.07
N PRO A 262 7.67 21.03 -36.44
CA PRO A 262 6.37 20.35 -36.26
C PRO A 262 6.24 19.03 -37.03
N GLN A 263 7.03 18.83 -38.09
CA GLN A 263 7.04 17.62 -38.92
C GLN A 263 7.85 16.49 -38.26
N LYS A 264 8.72 16.78 -37.29
CA LYS A 264 9.57 15.82 -36.59
C LYS A 264 9.19 15.73 -35.12
N GLN A 265 8.18 14.95 -34.78
CA GLN A 265 7.68 14.79 -33.40
C GLN A 265 8.21 13.53 -32.67
N THR A 266 9.21 12.82 -33.22
CA THR A 266 9.81 11.64 -32.58
C THR A 266 10.61 11.99 -31.33
N LYS A 267 11.29 13.14 -31.35
CA LYS A 267 12.06 13.68 -30.21
C LYS A 267 11.75 15.17 -30.07
N SER A 268 11.29 15.56 -28.88
CA SER A 268 11.07 16.96 -28.55
C SER A 268 12.38 17.74 -28.51
N THR A 269 12.33 19.01 -28.86
CA THR A 269 13.44 19.94 -28.69
C THR A 269 13.69 20.24 -27.21
N ALA A 270 12.60 20.42 -26.45
CA ALA A 270 12.63 20.59 -24.99
C ALA A 270 11.35 20.05 -24.34
N ASN A 271 11.42 19.68 -23.06
CA ASN A 271 10.30 19.28 -22.24
C ASN A 271 10.18 20.23 -21.05
N PHE A 272 8.96 20.55 -20.67
CA PHE A 272 8.64 21.47 -19.58
C PHE A 272 7.55 20.86 -18.69
N ASP A 273 7.58 21.22 -17.41
CA ASP A 273 6.61 20.77 -16.40
C ASP A 273 5.38 21.70 -16.33
N ASN A 274 5.42 22.84 -17.04
CA ASN A 274 4.30 23.75 -17.17
C ASN A 274 4.19 24.35 -18.58
N LEU A 275 2.97 24.72 -18.96
CA LEU A 275 2.66 25.25 -20.28
C LEU A 275 3.28 26.63 -20.53
N SER A 276 3.41 27.44 -19.47
CA SER A 276 3.95 28.81 -19.58
C SER A 276 5.40 28.80 -20.06
N ASP A 277 6.26 27.92 -19.48
CA ASP A 277 7.65 27.81 -19.86
C ASP A 277 7.81 27.22 -21.27
N ALA A 278 6.95 26.26 -21.63
CA ALA A 278 6.91 25.71 -22.98
C ALA A 278 6.54 26.78 -24.02
N ASN A 279 5.55 27.63 -23.74
CA ASN A 279 5.14 28.72 -24.60
C ASN A 279 6.18 29.84 -24.64
N ARG A 280 6.85 30.15 -23.52
CA ARG A 280 7.98 31.10 -23.51
C ARG A 280 9.06 30.63 -24.47
N ARG A 281 9.47 29.38 -24.38
CA ARG A 281 10.47 28.81 -25.29
C ARG A 281 10.03 28.86 -26.76
N PHE A 282 8.76 28.59 -27.03
CA PHE A 282 8.19 28.73 -28.38
C PHE A 282 8.32 30.16 -28.91
N LEU A 283 8.03 31.18 -28.06
CA LEU A 283 8.15 32.59 -28.42
C LEU A 283 9.61 33.02 -28.60
N ASP A 284 10.51 32.59 -27.71
CA ASP A 284 11.95 32.87 -27.76
C ASP A 284 12.61 32.33 -29.05
N ASP A 285 12.12 31.20 -29.55
CA ASP A 285 12.55 30.60 -30.81
C ASP A 285 11.87 31.25 -32.05
N GLY A 286 11.20 32.41 -31.87
CA GLY A 286 10.55 33.18 -32.95
C GLY A 286 9.15 32.70 -33.31
N ALA A 287 8.43 32.08 -32.37
CA ALA A 287 7.10 31.49 -32.56
C ALA A 287 7.07 30.41 -33.66
N VAL A 288 8.19 29.71 -33.84
CA VAL A 288 8.32 28.61 -34.78
C VAL A 288 8.18 27.27 -34.05
N GLY A 289 7.41 26.35 -34.61
CA GLY A 289 7.29 25.01 -34.06
C GLY A 289 5.91 24.71 -33.49
N LEU A 290 5.87 23.78 -32.53
CA LEU A 290 4.63 23.32 -31.92
C LEU A 290 4.87 23.01 -30.42
N VAL A 291 3.98 23.48 -29.56
CA VAL A 291 3.89 23.02 -28.17
C VAL A 291 2.77 21.99 -28.06
N LYS A 292 3.09 20.81 -27.57
CA LYS A 292 2.15 19.69 -27.39
C LYS A 292 2.08 19.28 -25.94
N THR A 293 0.87 19.25 -25.37
CA THR A 293 0.63 18.66 -24.06
C THR A 293 0.59 17.15 -24.19
N VAL A 294 1.42 16.46 -23.41
CA VAL A 294 1.42 15.02 -23.28
C VAL A 294 0.87 14.70 -21.89
N LYS A 295 -0.29 14.06 -21.86
CA LYS A 295 -0.91 13.65 -20.61
C LYS A 295 0.00 12.72 -19.81
N GLY A 296 0.02 12.93 -18.50
CA GLY A 296 0.77 12.08 -17.60
C GLY A 296 0.23 10.65 -17.61
N GLY A 297 1.14 9.68 -17.70
CA GLY A 297 0.77 8.26 -17.69
C GLY A 297 0.19 7.84 -16.35
N VAL A 298 -0.74 6.88 -16.39
CA VAL A 298 -1.32 6.20 -15.21
C VAL A 298 -0.62 4.87 -14.99
N SER A 299 -0.49 4.43 -13.74
CA SER A 299 0.22 3.18 -13.43
C SER A 299 -0.50 2.29 -12.42
N ALA A 300 -1.43 2.82 -11.62
CA ALA A 300 -2.14 2.04 -10.60
C ALA A 300 -2.96 0.89 -11.20
N CYS A 301 -3.45 1.04 -12.43
CA CYS A 301 -4.23 0.01 -13.13
C CYS A 301 -3.45 -1.29 -13.31
N LEU A 302 -2.11 -1.25 -13.47
CA LEU A 302 -1.27 -2.46 -13.61
C LEU A 302 -1.27 -3.34 -12.35
N TYR A 303 -1.65 -2.78 -11.22
CA TYR A 303 -1.70 -3.45 -9.91
C TYR A 303 -3.14 -3.63 -9.40
N CYS A 304 -4.12 -3.28 -10.24
CA CYS A 304 -5.52 -3.26 -9.83
C CYS A 304 -6.15 -4.65 -9.93
N SER A 305 -6.75 -5.13 -8.84
CA SER A 305 -7.46 -6.42 -8.82
C SER A 305 -8.68 -6.46 -9.77
N ALA A 306 -9.22 -5.30 -10.15
CA ALA A 306 -10.33 -5.18 -11.09
C ALA A 306 -9.89 -4.97 -12.56
N PHE A 307 -8.60 -5.15 -12.87
CA PHE A 307 -8.03 -4.85 -14.19
C PHE A 307 -8.83 -5.49 -15.32
N THR A 308 -9.16 -6.78 -15.20
CA THR A 308 -9.81 -7.55 -16.27
C THR A 308 -11.20 -7.05 -16.66
N VAL A 309 -11.94 -6.48 -15.70
CA VAL A 309 -13.37 -6.09 -15.86
C VAL A 309 -13.60 -4.57 -15.89
N CYS A 310 -12.54 -3.75 -15.80
CA CYS A 310 -12.67 -2.30 -15.71
C CYS A 310 -12.47 -1.62 -17.07
N THR A 311 -13.51 -0.97 -17.62
CA THR A 311 -13.44 -0.25 -18.91
C THR A 311 -12.72 1.09 -18.82
N GLN A 312 -12.55 1.67 -17.60
CA GLN A 312 -11.78 2.91 -17.46
C GLN A 312 -10.32 2.72 -17.90
N LYS A 313 -9.71 1.55 -17.63
CA LYS A 313 -8.35 1.26 -18.07
C LYS A 313 -8.22 1.18 -19.61
N ASP A 314 -9.27 0.68 -20.30
CA ASP A 314 -9.23 0.52 -21.74
C ASP A 314 -9.05 1.87 -22.44
N LYS A 315 -9.72 2.92 -21.92
CA LYS A 315 -9.54 4.29 -22.40
C LYS A 315 -8.11 4.80 -22.25
N PHE A 316 -7.41 4.42 -21.16
CA PHE A 316 -6.02 4.80 -20.94
C PHE A 316 -5.05 3.99 -21.81
N ILE A 317 -5.38 2.75 -22.14
CA ILE A 317 -4.62 1.94 -23.11
C ILE A 317 -4.75 2.55 -24.50
N GLU A 318 -5.98 2.86 -24.94
CA GLU A 318 -6.26 3.49 -26.23
C GLU A 318 -5.58 4.85 -26.40
N SER A 319 -5.57 5.67 -25.34
CA SER A 319 -4.89 6.99 -25.35
C SER A 319 -3.36 6.91 -25.22
N GLY A 320 -2.81 5.72 -24.89
CA GLY A 320 -1.39 5.52 -24.62
C GLY A 320 -0.91 6.04 -23.27
N GLU A 321 -1.85 6.43 -22.38
CA GLU A 321 -1.56 6.86 -21.01
C GLU A 321 -1.24 5.66 -20.08
N LEU A 322 -1.76 4.47 -20.39
CA LEU A 322 -1.41 3.21 -19.75
C LEU A 322 -0.67 2.31 -20.74
N LYS A 323 0.57 1.95 -20.41
CA LYS A 323 1.38 1.00 -21.18
C LYS A 323 1.36 -0.35 -20.46
N ILE A 324 0.96 -1.38 -21.16
CA ILE A 324 0.92 -2.78 -20.70
C ILE A 324 2.25 -3.44 -21.05
#